data_84e63cb524c84ec300c621c2d03d184f
#
_entry.id   84e63cb524c84ec300c621c2d03d184f
#
_cell.length_a   1.000
_cell.length_b   1.000
_cell.length_c   1.000
_cell.angle_alpha   90.00
_cell.angle_beta   90.00
_cell.angle_gamma   90.00
#
_symmetry.space_group_name_H-M   'P 1'
#
loop_
_entity.id
_entity.type
_entity.pdbx_description
1 polymer ?
#
loop_
_entity_poly.entity_id
_entity_poly.type
_entity_poly.pdbx_seq_one_letter_code
_entity_poly.pdbx_strand_id
1 'polypeptide(L)'
;LTKSANIVGATMRLNPHGDGAIYETMVRLSQGNEALLHPYVMSKGNFGKAYSRDMAYAASRYTEAKLMPICQELFGDIDKDTVDFVPNYDNTTTEPTLLPATYPSILVNANVGIGVSMASSVCPFNLSEVCETTIGLMKNPDFNALETLKGPDFPGGAARLYDEIGRAS
;
A
#
# COMPACT_ATOMS: atom_id res chain seq x y z
N LEU A 1 -15.83 -11.93 0.91
CA LEU A 1 -14.60 -12.70 1.18
C LEU A 1 -14.52 -13.90 0.25
N THR A 2 -13.36 -14.14 -0.32
CA THR A 2 -13.06 -15.24 -1.23
C THR A 2 -11.84 -16.00 -0.70
N LYS A 3 -11.76 -17.31 -0.93
CA LYS A 3 -10.56 -18.08 -0.58
C LYS A 3 -9.33 -17.48 -1.23
N SER A 4 -8.27 -17.30 -0.43
CA SER A 4 -7.02 -16.71 -0.91
C SER A 4 -6.41 -17.48 -2.08
N ALA A 5 -6.52 -18.80 -2.06
CA ALA A 5 -6.07 -19.65 -3.18
C ALA A 5 -6.76 -19.33 -4.52
N ASN A 6 -8.04 -18.95 -4.49
CA ASN A 6 -8.78 -18.57 -5.70
C ASN A 6 -8.30 -17.21 -6.23
N ILE A 7 -7.99 -16.27 -5.32
CA ILE A 7 -7.44 -14.96 -5.69
C ILE A 7 -6.08 -15.13 -6.32
N VAL A 8 -5.20 -15.92 -5.71
CA VAL A 8 -3.87 -16.24 -6.24
C VAL A 8 -3.98 -16.86 -7.64
N GLY A 9 -4.85 -17.86 -7.82
CA GLY A 9 -5.06 -18.51 -9.12
C GLY A 9 -5.59 -17.54 -10.19
N ALA A 10 -6.46 -16.62 -9.84
CA ALA A 10 -6.94 -15.57 -10.74
C ALA A 10 -5.82 -14.61 -11.15
N THR A 11 -4.99 -14.20 -10.18
CA THR A 11 -3.85 -13.31 -10.43
C THR A 11 -2.81 -13.93 -11.35
N MET A 12 -2.53 -15.24 -11.21
CA MET A 12 -1.61 -15.97 -12.10
C MET A 12 -2.01 -15.94 -13.58
N ARG A 13 -3.31 -15.80 -13.88
CA ARG A 13 -3.77 -15.69 -15.28
C ARG A 13 -3.46 -14.32 -15.88
N LEU A 14 -3.39 -13.29 -15.05
CA LEU A 14 -3.08 -11.93 -15.50
C LEU A 14 -1.57 -11.67 -15.52
N ASN A 15 -0.88 -12.21 -14.52
CA ASN A 15 0.57 -12.04 -14.36
C ASN A 15 1.19 -13.37 -13.88
N PRO A 16 2.03 -14.03 -14.70
CA PRO A 16 2.52 -15.39 -14.46
C PRO A 16 3.70 -15.44 -13.48
N HIS A 17 3.51 -14.93 -12.30
CA HIS A 17 4.43 -15.14 -11.19
C HIS A 17 4.09 -16.42 -10.42
N GLY A 18 5.04 -16.93 -9.61
CA GLY A 18 4.81 -18.07 -8.75
C GLY A 18 3.70 -17.78 -7.72
N ASP A 19 2.86 -18.78 -7.46
CA ASP A 19 1.75 -18.70 -6.51
C ASP A 19 2.19 -18.27 -5.10
N GLY A 20 3.37 -18.72 -4.66
CA GLY A 20 3.98 -18.33 -3.38
C GLY A 20 4.24 -16.82 -3.33
N ALA A 21 4.88 -16.24 -4.34
CA ALA A 21 5.19 -14.82 -4.40
C ALA A 21 3.92 -13.95 -4.43
N ILE A 22 2.89 -14.38 -5.17
CA ILE A 22 1.59 -13.70 -5.21
C ILE A 22 0.92 -13.74 -3.84
N TYR A 23 0.94 -14.90 -3.18
CA TYR A 23 0.33 -15.04 -1.85
C TYR A 23 1.07 -14.24 -0.77
N GLU A 24 2.41 -14.26 -0.77
CA GLU A 24 3.23 -13.44 0.14
C GLU A 24 2.95 -11.95 -0.02
N THR A 25 2.81 -11.47 -1.25
CA THR A 25 2.42 -10.09 -1.52
C THR A 25 1.04 -9.78 -0.94
N MET A 26 0.05 -10.65 -1.15
CA MET A 26 -1.28 -10.49 -0.58
C MET A 26 -1.26 -10.51 0.95
N VAL A 27 -0.45 -11.37 1.56
CA VAL A 27 -0.22 -11.42 3.01
C VAL A 27 0.29 -10.07 3.51
N ARG A 28 1.33 -9.52 2.87
CA ARG A 28 1.91 -8.23 3.24
C ARG A 28 0.92 -7.07 3.10
N LEU A 29 0.03 -7.11 2.12
CA LEU A 29 -1.00 -6.09 1.90
C LEU A 29 -2.18 -6.20 2.87
N SER A 30 -2.25 -7.27 3.68
CA SER A 30 -3.40 -7.57 4.53
C SER A 30 -3.33 -6.87 5.89
N GLN A 31 -4.52 -6.56 6.42
CA GLN A 31 -4.67 -6.01 7.76
C GLN A 31 -4.16 -6.97 8.86
N GLY A 32 -4.29 -8.28 8.66
CA GLY A 32 -3.90 -9.29 9.65
C GLY A 32 -2.38 -9.43 9.80
N ASN A 33 -1.60 -9.03 8.81
CA ASN A 33 -0.14 -9.06 8.86
C ASN A 33 0.47 -7.87 9.61
N GLU A 34 -0.24 -6.74 9.68
CA GLU A 34 0.19 -5.51 10.38
C GLU A 34 1.48 -4.87 9.80
N ALA A 35 1.81 -5.15 8.53
CA ALA A 35 2.97 -4.57 7.86
C ALA A 35 2.73 -3.14 7.37
N LEU A 36 1.47 -2.78 7.08
CA LEU A 36 1.08 -1.50 6.51
C LEU A 36 0.32 -0.66 7.52
N LEU A 37 0.54 0.65 7.49
CA LEU A 37 -0.24 1.61 8.26
C LEU A 37 -1.70 1.63 7.78
N HIS A 38 -1.89 1.58 6.46
CA HIS A 38 -3.20 1.48 5.80
C HIS A 38 -3.22 0.25 4.88
N PRO A 39 -3.69 -0.92 5.37
CA PRO A 39 -3.74 -2.13 4.57
C PRO A 39 -4.75 -2.03 3.43
N TYR A 40 -4.49 -2.74 2.34
CA TYR A 40 -5.35 -2.79 1.15
C TYR A 40 -6.22 -4.04 1.10
N VAL A 41 -5.86 -5.06 1.86
CA VAL A 41 -6.55 -6.36 1.89
C VAL A 41 -7.17 -6.60 3.26
N MET A 42 -8.49 -6.76 3.29
CA MET A 42 -9.21 -7.29 4.46
C MET A 42 -9.02 -8.79 4.48
N SER A 43 -8.47 -9.30 5.56
CA SER A 43 -8.12 -10.71 5.72
C SER A 43 -8.97 -11.41 6.79
N LYS A 44 -9.21 -12.70 6.56
CA LYS A 44 -9.82 -13.61 7.54
C LYS A 44 -9.00 -14.89 7.63
N GLY A 45 -8.63 -15.26 8.84
CA GLY A 45 -7.72 -16.36 9.14
C GLY A 45 -6.34 -15.86 9.56
N ASN A 46 -5.38 -16.78 9.64
CA ASN A 46 -4.02 -16.44 10.05
C ASN A 46 -3.19 -15.91 8.86
N PHE A 47 -2.92 -14.61 8.86
CA PHE A 47 -2.04 -13.94 7.90
C PHE A 47 -0.67 -13.59 8.50
N GLY A 48 -0.30 -14.20 9.64
CA GLY A 48 0.98 -13.95 10.30
C GLY A 48 1.08 -12.54 10.88
N LYS A 49 2.28 -12.19 11.33
CA LYS A 49 2.64 -10.87 11.87
C LYS A 49 3.97 -10.43 11.28
N ALA A 50 4.05 -9.21 10.80
CA ALA A 50 5.24 -8.68 10.13
C ALA A 50 6.49 -8.66 11.03
N TYR A 51 6.30 -8.49 12.34
CA TYR A 51 7.37 -8.34 13.34
C TYR A 51 7.59 -9.57 14.21
N SER A 52 6.92 -10.70 13.93
CA SER A 52 7.06 -11.93 14.68
C SER A 52 7.53 -13.08 13.78
N ARG A 53 8.71 -13.61 14.05
CA ARG A 53 9.25 -14.78 13.34
C ARG A 53 8.49 -16.07 13.62
N ASP A 54 7.83 -16.15 14.77
CA ASP A 54 7.12 -17.36 15.24
C ASP A 54 5.68 -17.42 14.73
N MET A 55 5.18 -16.35 14.10
CA MET A 55 3.83 -16.25 13.58
C MET A 55 3.80 -16.24 12.05
N ALA A 56 4.14 -17.38 11.46
CA ALA A 56 3.99 -17.58 10.03
C ALA A 56 2.51 -17.59 9.63
N TYR A 57 2.22 -17.14 8.42
CA TYR A 57 0.88 -17.18 7.84
C TYR A 57 0.47 -18.60 7.49
N ALA A 58 -0.85 -18.89 7.55
CA ALA A 58 -1.42 -20.16 7.11
C ALA A 58 -1.40 -20.26 5.56
N ALA A 59 -1.46 -21.48 5.04
CA ALA A 59 -1.55 -21.69 3.59
C ALA A 59 -2.82 -21.04 3.01
N SER A 60 -2.73 -20.59 1.75
CA SER A 60 -3.79 -19.82 1.05
C SER A 60 -5.15 -20.52 1.00
N ARG A 61 -5.19 -21.86 1.07
CA ARG A 61 -6.43 -22.66 1.12
C ARG A 61 -7.22 -22.48 2.42
N TYR A 62 -6.58 -22.03 3.52
CA TYR A 62 -7.22 -21.84 4.82
C TYR A 62 -7.66 -20.42 5.10
N THR A 63 -7.19 -19.47 4.30
CA THR A 63 -7.47 -18.05 4.51
C THR A 63 -8.46 -17.50 3.48
N GLU A 64 -9.08 -16.37 3.83
CA GLU A 64 -10.01 -15.65 2.96
C GLU A 64 -9.62 -14.18 2.93
N ALA A 65 -9.86 -13.52 1.80
CA ALA A 65 -9.56 -12.12 1.62
C ALA A 65 -10.58 -11.39 0.75
N LYS A 66 -10.60 -10.07 0.84
CA LYS A 66 -11.25 -9.13 -0.07
C LYS A 66 -10.52 -7.79 0.00
N LEU A 67 -10.79 -6.90 -0.94
CA LEU A 67 -10.25 -5.54 -0.89
C LEU A 67 -10.83 -4.74 0.29
N MET A 68 -9.99 -3.88 0.87
CA MET A 68 -10.41 -2.85 1.82
C MET A 68 -11.14 -1.72 1.09
N PRO A 69 -12.04 -0.98 1.76
CA PRO A 69 -12.75 0.15 1.14
C PRO A 69 -11.82 1.22 0.55
N ILE A 70 -10.66 1.46 1.15
CA ILE A 70 -9.65 2.42 0.66
C ILE A 70 -9.18 2.11 -0.76
N CYS A 71 -9.28 0.86 -1.22
CA CYS A 71 -8.93 0.50 -2.59
C CYS A 71 -9.82 1.17 -3.64
N GLN A 72 -11.01 1.66 -3.27
CA GLN A 72 -11.84 2.46 -4.15
C GLN A 72 -11.13 3.74 -4.58
N GLU A 73 -10.30 4.31 -3.69
CA GLU A 73 -9.50 5.50 -3.97
C GLU A 73 -8.27 5.22 -4.86
N LEU A 74 -7.94 3.95 -5.07
CA LEU A 74 -6.85 3.53 -5.97
C LEU A 74 -7.36 3.12 -7.36
N PHE A 75 -8.57 2.56 -7.45
CA PHE A 75 -9.08 1.93 -8.67
C PHE A 75 -10.36 2.59 -9.22
N GLY A 76 -11.04 3.42 -8.43
CA GLY A 76 -12.41 3.86 -8.73
C GLY A 76 -12.59 4.59 -10.06
N ASP A 77 -11.53 5.17 -10.57
CA ASP A 77 -11.53 5.92 -11.82
C ASP A 77 -10.80 5.20 -12.97
N ILE A 78 -10.42 3.93 -12.81
CA ILE A 78 -9.62 3.19 -13.78
C ILE A 78 -10.31 3.03 -15.14
N ASP A 79 -11.64 2.97 -15.16
CA ASP A 79 -12.46 2.85 -16.37
C ASP A 79 -12.84 4.19 -17.00
N LYS A 80 -12.30 5.32 -16.48
CA LYS A 80 -12.65 6.67 -16.90
C LYS A 80 -11.58 7.36 -17.76
N ASP A 81 -10.74 6.57 -18.45
CA ASP A 81 -9.64 7.08 -19.30
C ASP A 81 -8.64 7.97 -18.52
N THR A 82 -8.36 7.58 -17.29
CA THR A 82 -7.46 8.31 -16.39
C THR A 82 -6.03 7.82 -16.44
N VAL A 83 -5.80 6.63 -17.01
CA VAL A 83 -4.49 5.98 -17.13
C VAL A 83 -4.36 5.25 -18.46
N ASP A 84 -3.14 5.14 -18.95
CA ASP A 84 -2.83 4.39 -20.16
C ASP A 84 -2.82 2.89 -19.86
N PHE A 85 -3.28 2.10 -20.85
CA PHE A 85 -3.23 0.65 -20.84
C PHE A 85 -2.22 0.14 -21.85
N VAL A 86 -1.49 -0.91 -21.49
CA VAL A 86 -0.53 -1.60 -22.34
C VAL A 86 -0.88 -3.07 -22.44
N PRO A 87 -0.51 -3.78 -23.49
CA PRO A 87 -0.67 -5.23 -23.57
C PRO A 87 0.02 -5.91 -22.38
N ASN A 88 -0.63 -6.94 -21.81
CA ASN A 88 -0.02 -7.78 -20.80
C ASN A 88 1.10 -8.65 -21.42
N TYR A 89 1.75 -9.49 -20.60
CA TYR A 89 2.93 -10.28 -20.98
C TYR A 89 2.74 -11.20 -22.19
N ASP A 90 1.53 -11.68 -22.46
CA ASP A 90 1.20 -12.60 -23.59
C ASP A 90 0.29 -11.99 -24.65
N ASN A 91 0.02 -10.68 -24.57
CA ASN A 91 -0.86 -9.93 -25.46
C ASN A 91 -2.31 -10.45 -25.52
N THR A 92 -2.78 -11.16 -24.51
CA THR A 92 -4.16 -11.67 -24.46
C THR A 92 -5.12 -10.65 -23.85
N THR A 93 -4.63 -9.71 -23.06
CA THR A 93 -5.40 -8.63 -22.42
C THR A 93 -4.54 -7.39 -22.27
N THR A 94 -5.11 -6.33 -21.68
CA THR A 94 -4.37 -5.11 -21.37
C THR A 94 -4.32 -4.90 -19.87
N GLU A 95 -3.27 -4.23 -19.40
CA GLU A 95 -3.09 -3.84 -17.99
C GLU A 95 -2.80 -2.34 -17.90
N PRO A 96 -3.21 -1.68 -16.81
CA PRO A 96 -2.95 -0.27 -16.62
C PRO A 96 -1.46 -0.05 -16.29
N THR A 97 -0.89 1.03 -16.83
CA THR A 97 0.50 1.42 -16.53
C THR A 97 0.66 1.95 -15.11
N LEU A 98 -0.39 2.56 -14.56
CA LEU A 98 -0.46 3.16 -13.23
C LEU A 98 -1.85 2.94 -12.62
N LEU A 99 -1.98 3.14 -11.32
CA LEU A 99 -3.28 3.21 -10.66
C LEU A 99 -3.73 4.67 -10.55
N PRO A 100 -5.01 4.99 -10.80
CA PRO A 100 -5.56 6.35 -10.72
C PRO A 100 -5.82 6.78 -9.26
N ALA A 101 -4.78 6.74 -8.42
CA ALA A 101 -4.89 7.04 -7.01
C ALA A 101 -5.35 8.50 -6.76
N THR A 102 -6.33 8.68 -5.87
CA THR A 102 -6.90 10.00 -5.54
C THR A 102 -6.11 10.73 -4.46
N TYR A 103 -5.10 10.09 -3.86
CA TYR A 103 -4.22 10.66 -2.84
C TYR A 103 -2.77 10.18 -3.04
N PRO A 104 -1.76 10.85 -2.48
CA PRO A 104 -0.35 10.44 -2.60
C PRO A 104 -0.06 9.13 -1.82
N SER A 105 -0.48 8.00 -2.36
CA SER A 105 -0.43 6.68 -1.69
C SER A 105 0.99 6.25 -1.28
N ILE A 106 2.01 6.72 -1.98
CA ILE A 106 3.42 6.46 -1.64
C ILE A 106 3.83 7.00 -0.27
N LEU A 107 3.15 8.04 0.23
CA LEU A 107 3.42 8.65 1.53
C LEU A 107 2.61 8.01 2.67
N VAL A 108 1.63 7.17 2.37
CA VAL A 108 0.68 6.65 3.36
C VAL A 108 1.12 5.31 3.92
N ASN A 109 1.84 4.52 3.16
CA ASN A 109 2.43 3.26 3.59
C ASN A 109 3.94 3.28 3.40
N ALA A 110 4.67 2.60 4.28
CA ALA A 110 6.12 2.44 4.15
C ALA A 110 6.47 1.80 2.79
N ASN A 111 7.41 2.40 2.09
CA ASN A 111 7.87 1.92 0.79
C ASN A 111 9.40 1.85 0.76
N VAL A 112 9.91 0.73 0.26
CA VAL A 112 11.33 0.52 0.03
C VAL A 112 11.52 0.10 -1.42
N GLY A 113 12.34 0.85 -2.15
CA GLY A 113 12.72 0.55 -3.52
C GLY A 113 14.22 0.26 -3.60
N ILE A 114 14.60 -0.81 -4.30
CA ILE A 114 16.00 -1.21 -4.50
C ILE A 114 16.26 -1.23 -6.00
N GLY A 115 17.19 -0.39 -6.43
CA GLY A 115 17.68 -0.33 -7.81
C GLY A 115 19.19 -0.59 -7.89
N VAL A 116 19.72 -0.57 -9.11
CA VAL A 116 21.18 -0.67 -9.31
C VAL A 116 21.82 0.63 -8.82
N SER A 117 22.73 0.51 -7.86
CA SER A 117 23.49 1.62 -7.24
C SER A 117 22.64 2.66 -6.49
N MET A 118 21.34 2.40 -6.28
CA MET A 118 20.44 3.32 -5.59
C MET A 118 19.37 2.55 -4.80
N ALA A 119 19.04 3.05 -3.62
CA ALA A 119 17.89 2.57 -2.84
C ALA A 119 17.08 3.76 -2.35
N SER A 120 15.76 3.58 -2.26
CA SER A 120 14.86 4.55 -1.65
C SER A 120 14.13 3.93 -0.46
N SER A 121 13.90 4.72 0.56
CA SER A 121 13.08 4.35 1.71
C SER A 121 12.19 5.52 2.08
N VAL A 122 10.88 5.33 2.01
CA VAL A 122 9.88 6.35 2.34
C VAL A 122 9.14 5.90 3.59
N CYS A 123 9.19 6.73 4.63
CA CYS A 123 8.42 6.52 5.84
C CYS A 123 6.93 6.74 5.57
N PRO A 124 6.03 6.00 6.24
CA PRO A 124 4.60 6.26 6.17
C PRO A 124 4.23 7.47 7.02
N PHE A 125 3.19 8.20 6.59
CA PHE A 125 2.62 9.35 7.28
C PHE A 125 1.12 9.14 7.51
N ASN A 126 0.56 9.89 8.44
CA ASN A 126 -0.86 9.87 8.72
C ASN A 126 -1.68 10.29 7.48
N LEU A 127 -2.68 9.49 7.11
CA LEU A 127 -3.49 9.73 5.91
C LEU A 127 -4.18 11.11 5.93
N SER A 128 -4.74 11.51 7.07
CA SER A 128 -5.41 12.82 7.18
C SER A 128 -4.43 13.97 7.00
N GLU A 129 -3.25 13.88 7.63
CA GLU A 129 -2.18 14.89 7.50
C GLU A 129 -1.69 14.98 6.04
N VAL A 130 -1.53 13.85 5.35
CA VAL A 130 -1.15 13.81 3.92
C VAL A 130 -2.22 14.47 3.05
N CYS A 131 -3.49 14.16 3.27
CA CYS A 131 -4.59 14.78 2.52
C CYS A 131 -4.68 16.29 2.78
N GLU A 132 -4.60 16.73 4.04
CA GLU A 132 -4.62 18.16 4.39
C GLU A 132 -3.45 18.92 3.76
N THR A 133 -2.25 18.36 3.81
CA THR A 133 -1.05 18.93 3.17
C THR A 133 -1.24 19.01 1.66
N THR A 134 -1.75 17.96 1.03
CA THR A 134 -2.01 17.93 -0.42
C THR A 134 -3.01 19.02 -0.83
N ILE A 135 -4.12 19.15 -0.10
CA ILE A 135 -5.12 20.19 -0.32
C ILE A 135 -4.51 21.59 -0.13
N GLY A 136 -3.68 21.77 0.89
CA GLY A 136 -2.96 23.02 1.15
C GLY A 136 -2.08 23.43 -0.03
N LEU A 137 -1.26 22.51 -0.52
CA LEU A 137 -0.36 22.74 -1.67
C LEU A 137 -1.13 22.97 -2.99
N MET A 138 -2.25 22.29 -3.19
CA MET A 138 -3.10 22.52 -4.38
C MET A 138 -3.73 23.92 -4.37
N LYS A 139 -4.05 24.47 -3.21
CA LYS A 139 -4.61 25.81 -3.05
C LYS A 139 -3.54 26.90 -3.09
N ASN A 140 -2.37 26.63 -2.57
CA ASN A 140 -1.26 27.55 -2.48
C ASN A 140 0.08 26.79 -2.64
N PRO A 141 0.81 26.95 -3.76
CA PRO A 141 2.09 26.28 -3.97
C PRO A 141 3.16 26.63 -2.92
N ASP A 142 3.04 27.78 -2.26
CA ASP A 142 3.94 28.22 -1.18
C ASP A 142 3.48 27.74 0.21
N PHE A 143 2.49 26.84 0.28
CA PHE A 143 1.99 26.29 1.54
C PHE A 143 3.11 25.57 2.29
N ASN A 144 3.26 25.88 3.57
CA ASN A 144 4.23 25.24 4.43
C ASN A 144 3.71 23.85 4.88
N ALA A 145 4.22 22.79 4.26
CA ALA A 145 3.80 21.41 4.56
C ALA A 145 3.97 21.02 6.05
N LEU A 146 4.91 21.65 6.78
CA LEU A 146 5.13 21.37 8.20
C LEU A 146 3.98 21.83 9.11
N GLU A 147 3.06 22.64 8.61
CA GLU A 147 1.88 23.06 9.38
C GLU A 147 0.89 21.91 9.58
N THR A 148 0.82 21.00 8.62
CA THR A 148 -0.11 19.86 8.62
C THR A 148 0.59 18.51 8.74
N LEU A 149 1.72 18.31 8.06
CA LEU A 149 2.50 17.07 8.09
C LEU A 149 3.47 17.08 9.29
N LYS A 150 3.04 16.48 10.40
CA LYS A 150 3.73 16.59 11.70
C LYS A 150 4.86 15.59 11.88
N GLY A 151 4.98 14.59 11.03
CA GLY A 151 6.05 13.58 11.06
C GLY A 151 5.56 12.18 10.73
N PRO A 152 6.49 11.22 10.60
CA PRO A 152 6.16 9.84 10.26
C PRO A 152 5.26 9.16 11.29
N ASP A 153 4.38 8.30 10.81
CA ASP A 153 3.61 7.34 11.58
C ASP A 153 4.07 5.92 11.28
N PHE A 154 3.89 4.98 12.21
CA PHE A 154 4.28 3.58 12.04
C PHE A 154 3.18 2.65 12.56
N PRO A 155 3.00 1.46 11.98
CA PRO A 155 1.98 0.50 12.44
C PRO A 155 2.11 0.12 13.92
N GLY A 156 3.33 0.10 14.46
CA GLY A 156 3.61 -0.15 15.88
C GLY A 156 3.53 1.07 16.78
N GLY A 157 3.22 2.26 16.21
CA GLY A 157 3.29 3.53 16.89
C GLY A 157 4.72 4.06 17.05
N ALA A 158 4.85 5.36 17.32
CA ALA A 158 6.11 6.03 17.58
C ALA A 158 5.90 7.24 18.49
N ALA A 159 6.95 7.67 19.17
CA ALA A 159 6.97 8.94 19.90
C ALA A 159 7.65 10.01 19.06
N ARG A 160 7.06 11.20 18.98
CA ARG A 160 7.68 12.37 18.35
C ARG A 160 8.40 13.16 19.43
N LEU A 161 9.69 13.38 19.22
CA LEU A 161 10.48 14.26 20.06
C LEU A 161 10.69 15.59 19.33
N TYR A 162 10.35 16.66 19.97
CA TYR A 162 10.59 18.01 19.47
C TYR A 162 11.63 18.68 20.38
N ASP A 163 12.61 19.34 19.77
CA ASP A 163 13.49 20.25 20.49
C ASP A 163 12.78 21.57 20.80
N GLU A 164 13.42 22.45 21.57
CA GLU A 164 12.87 23.76 21.95
C GLU A 164 12.60 24.69 20.73
N ILE A 165 13.12 24.33 19.56
CA ILE A 165 12.96 25.06 18.29
C ILE A 165 11.81 24.45 17.45
N GLY A 166 11.16 23.38 17.91
CA GLY A 166 10.02 22.74 17.24
C GLY A 166 10.40 21.89 16.02
N ARG A 167 11.65 21.46 15.90
CA ARG A 167 12.10 20.54 14.87
C ARG A 167 11.96 19.11 15.36
N ALA A 168 11.35 18.24 14.54
CA ALA A 168 11.37 16.81 14.80
C ALA A 168 12.80 16.27 14.55
N SER A 169 13.36 15.61 15.52
CA SER A 169 14.65 14.92 15.43
C SER A 169 14.48 13.41 15.18
#